data_48ec03a693c6ae87388472d0d28a5ffc
#
_entry.id   48ec03a693c6ae87388472d0d28a5ffc
#
_cell.length_a   1.000
_cell.length_b   1.000
_cell.length_c   1.000
_cell.angle_alpha   90.00
_cell.angle_beta   90.00
_cell.angle_gamma   90.00
#
_symmetry.space_group_name_H-M   'P 1'
#
loop_
_entity.id
_entity.type
_entity.pdbx_description
1 polymer ?
#
loop_
_entity_poly.entity_id
_entity_poly.type
_entity_poly.pdbx_seq_one_letter_code
_entity_poly.pdbx_strand_id
1 'polypeptide(L)'
;FMGLVGSEMCIRDSNNPESSVFIAFSFLIGAVASGLAGFLGMRVATKSNNRTTNAARDNLEKALNVAFSGGSVMGLSVVGLGVLGLGGLFLLYTDMYGSDFESIGTVLNVLSGFSLGASSIALFARVGGGIYTKAADVGADLVGKVEAGIPEDHPLNPATIADNVGDNVGDVAGMGADLFESYVGSIIGLSLIHI
;
A
#
# COMPACT_ATOMS: atom_id res chain seq x y z
N PHE A 1 4.85 -2.36 -16.80
CA PHE A 1 6.28 -2.20 -17.14
C PHE A 1 7.18 -2.79 -16.03
N MET A 2 6.89 -2.52 -14.76
CA MET A 2 7.63 -3.10 -13.61
C MET A 2 7.45 -4.62 -13.47
N GLY A 3 6.30 -5.18 -13.80
CA GLY A 3 6.07 -6.62 -13.76
C GLY A 3 6.92 -7.42 -14.76
N LEU A 4 7.20 -6.87 -15.93
CA LEU A 4 8.08 -7.46 -16.93
C LEU A 4 9.55 -7.45 -16.50
N VAL A 5 10.01 -6.35 -15.89
CA VAL A 5 11.37 -6.25 -15.34
C VAL A 5 11.59 -7.23 -14.20
N GLY A 6 10.58 -7.43 -13.35
CA GLY A 6 10.64 -8.42 -12.28
C GLY A 6 10.71 -9.86 -12.80
N SER A 7 9.96 -10.20 -13.85
CA SER A 7 9.99 -11.55 -14.43
C SER A 7 11.31 -11.85 -15.16
N GLU A 8 11.86 -10.90 -15.88
CA GLU A 8 13.18 -11.09 -16.54
C GLU A 8 14.31 -11.21 -15.52
N MET A 9 14.23 -10.45 -14.42
CA MET A 9 15.21 -10.53 -13.34
C MET A 9 15.16 -11.88 -12.62
N CYS A 10 13.97 -12.41 -12.38
CA CYS A 10 13.80 -13.76 -11.81
C CYS A 10 14.34 -14.88 -12.74
N ILE A 11 14.19 -14.72 -14.06
CA ILE A 11 14.71 -15.69 -15.04
C ILE A 11 16.23 -15.64 -15.11
N ARG A 12 16.82 -14.44 -15.04
CA ARG A 12 18.28 -14.28 -15.09
C ARG A 12 18.97 -14.82 -13.84
N ASP A 13 18.30 -14.75 -12.70
CA ASP A 13 18.84 -15.18 -11.40
C ASP A 13 18.66 -16.68 -11.14
N SER A 14 17.90 -17.40 -11.98
CA SER A 14 17.71 -18.85 -11.86
C SER A 14 19.02 -19.66 -12.03
N ASN A 15 20.09 -19.03 -12.52
CA ASN A 15 21.41 -19.62 -12.63
C ASN A 15 22.25 -19.54 -11.34
N ASN A 16 21.76 -18.81 -10.30
CA ASN A 16 22.44 -18.67 -9.02
C ASN A 16 21.50 -19.10 -7.88
N PRO A 17 21.51 -20.39 -7.49
CA PRO A 17 20.53 -20.94 -6.53
C PRO A 17 20.59 -20.30 -5.14
N GLU A 18 21.70 -19.69 -4.74
CA GLU A 18 21.82 -19.01 -3.45
C GLU A 18 21.08 -17.67 -3.41
N SER A 19 21.05 -16.92 -4.51
CA SER A 19 20.34 -15.65 -4.58
C SER A 19 18.83 -15.84 -4.62
N SER A 20 18.31 -16.92 -5.17
CA SER A 20 16.88 -17.17 -5.31
C SER A 20 16.14 -17.32 -3.98
N VAL A 21 16.77 -17.92 -2.96
CA VAL A 21 16.17 -18.08 -1.62
C VAL A 21 16.06 -16.72 -0.91
N PHE A 22 17.07 -15.89 -1.01
CA PHE A 22 17.05 -14.54 -0.40
C PHE A 22 16.09 -13.60 -1.12
N ILE A 23 15.88 -13.73 -2.43
CA ILE A 23 14.87 -13.01 -3.18
C ILE A 23 13.47 -13.38 -2.68
N ALA A 24 13.21 -14.68 -2.48
CA ALA A 24 11.93 -15.15 -1.94
C ALA A 24 11.69 -14.64 -0.50
N PHE A 25 12.74 -14.61 0.32
CA PHE A 25 12.67 -14.03 1.67
C PHE A 25 12.38 -12.54 1.64
N SER A 26 13.08 -11.77 0.80
CA SER A 26 12.80 -10.35 0.57
C SER A 26 11.39 -10.11 0.09
N PHE A 27 10.89 -10.94 -0.83
CA PHE A 27 9.51 -10.90 -1.32
C PHE A 27 8.49 -11.05 -0.18
N LEU A 28 8.68 -12.04 0.68
CA LEU A 28 7.77 -12.27 1.82
C LEU A 28 7.76 -11.08 2.79
N ILE A 29 8.93 -10.52 3.09
CA ILE A 29 9.03 -9.33 3.95
C ILE A 29 8.37 -8.12 3.31
N GLY A 30 8.58 -7.90 2.01
CA GLY A 30 7.93 -6.82 1.25
C GLY A 30 6.40 -6.95 1.23
N ALA A 31 5.90 -8.15 1.00
CA ALA A 31 4.47 -8.45 1.03
C ALA A 31 3.86 -8.19 2.43
N VAL A 32 4.51 -8.67 3.48
CA VAL A 32 4.07 -8.46 4.87
C VAL A 32 4.10 -6.97 5.23
N ALA A 33 5.17 -6.24 4.87
CA ALA A 33 5.29 -4.81 5.15
C ALA A 33 4.19 -4.00 4.44
N SER A 34 3.90 -4.30 3.17
CA SER A 34 2.82 -3.66 2.41
C SER A 34 1.44 -3.94 3.04
N GLY A 35 1.17 -5.20 3.38
CA GLY A 35 -0.06 -5.59 4.05
C GLY A 35 -0.23 -4.92 5.42
N LEU A 36 0.85 -4.81 6.20
CA LEU A 36 0.85 -4.12 7.49
C LEU A 36 0.60 -2.62 7.33
N ALA A 37 1.20 -1.97 6.34
CA ALA A 37 0.96 -0.56 6.06
C ALA A 37 -0.52 -0.29 5.77
N GLY A 38 -1.14 -1.09 4.88
CA GLY A 38 -2.57 -1.01 4.59
C GLY A 38 -3.45 -1.27 5.81
N PHE A 39 -3.13 -2.31 6.60
CA PHE A 39 -3.87 -2.65 7.82
C PHE A 39 -3.82 -1.54 8.88
N LEU A 40 -2.62 -1.00 9.15
CA LEU A 40 -2.46 0.09 10.12
C LEU A 40 -3.19 1.35 9.67
N GLY A 41 -3.08 1.71 8.39
CA GLY A 41 -3.80 2.82 7.79
C GLY A 41 -5.30 2.70 7.93
N MET A 42 -5.86 1.57 7.53
CA MET A 42 -7.29 1.27 7.63
C MET A 42 -7.79 1.35 9.09
N ARG A 43 -7.04 0.74 10.02
CA ARG A 43 -7.41 0.74 11.45
C ARG A 43 -7.44 2.14 12.05
N VAL A 44 -6.55 3.02 11.63
CA VAL A 44 -6.52 4.41 12.11
C VAL A 44 -7.58 5.25 11.40
N ALA A 45 -7.72 5.12 10.08
CA ALA A 45 -8.72 5.86 9.31
C ALA A 45 -10.15 5.61 9.82
N THR A 46 -10.53 4.36 9.98
CA THR A 46 -11.87 4.00 10.50
C THR A 46 -12.16 4.55 11.89
N LYS A 47 -11.14 4.68 12.76
CA LYS A 47 -11.28 5.32 14.06
C LYS A 47 -11.31 6.84 14.00
N SER A 48 -10.63 7.44 13.04
CA SER A 48 -10.58 8.90 12.86
C SER A 48 -11.84 9.43 12.21
N ASN A 49 -12.53 8.68 11.35
CA ASN A 49 -13.75 9.09 10.67
C ASN A 49 -14.83 9.60 11.64
N ASN A 50 -15.13 8.83 12.69
CA ASN A 50 -16.10 9.24 13.71
C ASN A 50 -15.67 10.51 14.46
N ARG A 51 -14.37 10.66 14.75
CA ARG A 51 -13.82 11.84 15.40
C ARG A 51 -13.86 13.06 14.50
N THR A 52 -13.55 12.89 13.22
CA THR A 52 -13.63 13.93 12.20
C THR A 52 -15.06 14.43 12.03
N THR A 53 -16.02 13.52 11.93
CA THR A 53 -17.45 13.85 11.85
C THR A 53 -17.93 14.62 13.08
N ASN A 54 -17.49 14.20 14.27
CA ASN A 54 -17.85 14.92 15.49
C ASN A 54 -17.21 16.32 15.56
N ALA A 55 -15.96 16.46 15.15
CA ALA A 55 -15.26 17.75 15.07
C ALA A 55 -15.88 18.70 14.03
N ALA A 56 -16.41 18.14 12.92
CA ALA A 56 -17.07 18.90 11.87
C ALA A 56 -18.37 19.61 12.33
N ARG A 57 -18.98 19.14 13.41
CA ARG A 57 -20.13 19.83 14.02
C ARG A 57 -19.76 21.19 14.62
N ASP A 58 -18.53 21.34 15.08
CA ASP A 58 -18.06 22.56 15.69
C ASP A 58 -17.47 23.52 14.65
N ASN A 59 -16.46 23.02 13.89
CA ASN A 59 -15.71 23.85 12.96
C ASN A 59 -14.99 22.98 11.93
N LEU A 60 -14.95 23.44 10.67
CA LEU A 60 -14.23 22.80 9.57
C LEU A 60 -12.72 22.65 9.85
N GLU A 61 -12.10 23.66 10.45
CA GLU A 61 -10.68 23.65 10.78
C GLU A 61 -10.33 22.53 11.78
N LYS A 62 -11.17 22.33 12.80
CA LYS A 62 -10.99 21.21 13.75
C LYS A 62 -11.15 19.86 13.07
N ALA A 63 -12.14 19.73 12.19
CA ALA A 63 -12.36 18.50 11.44
C ALA A 63 -11.15 18.18 10.55
N LEU A 64 -10.62 19.18 9.86
CA LEU A 64 -9.45 19.04 8.99
C LEU A 64 -8.21 18.59 9.79
N ASN A 65 -7.97 19.20 10.96
CA ASN A 65 -6.87 18.82 11.83
C ASN A 65 -6.95 17.36 12.30
N VAL A 66 -8.14 16.88 12.66
CA VAL A 66 -8.36 15.49 13.06
C VAL A 66 -8.15 14.54 11.88
N ALA A 67 -8.70 14.86 10.72
CA ALA A 67 -8.55 14.07 9.49
C ALA A 67 -7.07 13.99 9.07
N PHE A 68 -6.36 15.13 9.07
CA PHE A 68 -4.94 15.18 8.72
C PHE A 68 -4.07 14.40 9.71
N SER A 69 -4.36 14.48 11.00
CA SER A 69 -3.67 13.67 12.02
C SER A 69 -3.88 12.17 11.82
N GLY A 70 -5.08 11.74 11.41
CA GLY A 70 -5.37 10.36 11.05
C GLY A 70 -4.61 9.91 9.79
N GLY A 71 -4.61 10.73 8.75
CA GLY A 71 -3.91 10.45 7.49
C GLY A 71 -2.37 10.42 7.66
N SER A 72 -1.81 11.29 8.52
CA SER A 72 -0.38 11.32 8.77
C SER A 72 0.16 10.03 9.39
N VAL A 73 -0.62 9.33 10.20
CA VAL A 73 -0.23 8.01 10.74
C VAL A 73 -0.05 7.00 9.60
N MET A 74 -0.93 7.03 8.61
CA MET A 74 -0.79 6.17 7.42
C MET A 74 0.49 6.50 6.65
N GLY A 75 0.72 7.76 6.33
CA GLY A 75 1.92 8.21 5.60
C GLY A 75 3.21 7.85 6.32
N LEU A 76 3.28 8.10 7.63
CA LEU A 76 4.45 7.75 8.45
C LEU A 76 4.65 6.23 8.56
N SER A 77 3.56 5.43 8.58
CA SER A 77 3.66 3.97 8.58
C SER A 77 4.22 3.45 7.27
N VAL A 78 3.79 3.99 6.13
CA VAL A 78 4.31 3.65 4.80
C VAL A 78 5.81 3.94 4.72
N VAL A 79 6.21 5.17 5.06
CA VAL A 79 7.63 5.59 5.02
C VAL A 79 8.46 4.78 6.02
N GLY A 80 7.99 4.65 7.26
CA GLY A 80 8.70 3.93 8.32
C GLY A 80 8.93 2.45 7.98
N LEU A 81 7.90 1.74 7.54
CA LEU A 81 8.02 0.32 7.14
C LEU A 81 8.89 0.16 5.88
N GLY A 82 8.79 1.09 4.92
CA GLY A 82 9.62 1.07 3.73
C GLY A 82 11.10 1.26 4.05
N VAL A 83 11.44 2.30 4.82
CA VAL A 83 12.83 2.58 5.21
C VAL A 83 13.41 1.49 6.11
N LEU A 84 12.65 1.04 7.11
CA LEU A 84 13.11 -0.03 8.01
C LEU A 84 13.25 -1.37 7.29
N GLY A 85 12.29 -1.71 6.42
CA GLY A 85 12.33 -2.95 5.66
C GLY A 85 13.48 -2.98 4.65
N LEU A 86 13.56 -1.99 3.78
CA LEU A 86 14.64 -1.89 2.79
C LEU A 86 16.01 -1.68 3.44
N GLY A 87 16.11 -0.73 4.36
CA GLY A 87 17.37 -0.41 5.03
C GLY A 87 17.87 -1.58 5.88
N GLY A 88 16.99 -2.26 6.61
CA GLY A 88 17.33 -3.43 7.40
C GLY A 88 17.82 -4.58 6.53
N LEU A 89 17.12 -4.89 5.42
CA LEU A 89 17.56 -5.92 4.48
C LEU A 89 18.84 -5.54 3.74
N PHE A 90 18.99 -4.27 3.38
CA PHE A 90 20.22 -3.76 2.75
C PHE A 90 21.44 -3.98 3.65
N LEU A 91 21.35 -3.59 4.91
CA LEU A 91 22.43 -3.79 5.88
C LEU A 91 22.73 -5.27 6.09
N LEU A 92 21.70 -6.10 6.23
CA LEU A 92 21.85 -7.55 6.40
C LEU A 92 22.53 -8.20 5.19
N TYR A 93 22.11 -7.87 3.99
CA TYR A 93 22.70 -8.45 2.78
C TYR A 93 24.09 -7.90 2.48
N THR A 94 24.36 -6.63 2.79
CA THR A 94 25.70 -6.06 2.66
C THR A 94 26.70 -6.73 3.63
N ASP A 95 26.25 -7.07 4.83
CA ASP A 95 27.09 -7.83 5.78
C ASP A 95 27.37 -9.27 5.29
N MET A 96 26.41 -9.88 4.60
CA MET A 96 26.56 -11.26 4.07
C MET A 96 27.37 -11.35 2.77
N TYR A 97 27.13 -10.44 1.83
CA TYR A 97 27.74 -10.50 0.49
C TYR A 97 28.97 -9.61 0.33
N GLY A 98 29.17 -8.66 1.23
CA GLY A 98 30.24 -7.68 1.17
C GLY A 98 29.76 -6.31 0.68
N SER A 99 30.67 -5.32 0.78
CA SER A 99 30.42 -3.92 0.42
C SER A 99 31.13 -3.47 -0.86
N ASP A 100 31.72 -4.42 -1.60
CA ASP A 100 32.39 -4.14 -2.87
C ASP A 100 31.35 -3.81 -3.94
N PHE A 101 31.77 -3.07 -4.96
CA PHE A 101 30.90 -2.60 -6.04
C PHE A 101 30.11 -3.72 -6.74
N GLU A 102 30.76 -4.86 -6.96
CA GLU A 102 30.13 -6.04 -7.59
C GLU A 102 29.12 -6.70 -6.65
N SER A 103 29.41 -6.77 -5.36
CA SER A 103 28.53 -7.31 -4.31
C SER A 103 27.29 -6.45 -4.10
N ILE A 104 27.42 -5.11 -4.17
CA ILE A 104 26.28 -4.20 -4.05
C ILE A 104 25.27 -4.42 -5.17
N GLY A 105 25.70 -4.70 -6.40
CA GLY A 105 24.81 -5.08 -7.50
C GLY A 105 23.97 -6.32 -7.17
N THR A 106 24.58 -7.34 -6.57
CA THR A 106 23.88 -8.54 -6.11
C THR A 106 22.89 -8.23 -4.99
N VAL A 107 23.28 -7.42 -4.01
CA VAL A 107 22.42 -6.97 -2.91
C VAL A 107 21.16 -6.27 -3.44
N LEU A 108 21.30 -5.37 -4.40
CA LEU A 108 20.16 -4.67 -5.00
C LEU A 108 19.25 -5.61 -5.81
N ASN A 109 19.82 -6.59 -6.49
CA ASN A 109 19.05 -7.63 -7.16
C ASN A 109 18.20 -8.44 -6.16
N VAL A 110 18.75 -8.82 -5.04
CA VAL A 110 18.02 -9.53 -3.98
C VAL A 110 16.96 -8.64 -3.34
N LEU A 111 17.25 -7.35 -3.14
CA LEU A 111 16.30 -6.37 -2.63
C LEU A 111 15.13 -6.09 -3.60
N SER A 112 15.31 -6.32 -4.90
CA SER A 112 14.20 -6.20 -5.85
C SER A 112 13.03 -7.15 -5.53
N GLY A 113 13.32 -8.27 -4.88
CA GLY A 113 12.30 -9.17 -4.34
C GLY A 113 11.36 -8.49 -3.35
N PHE A 114 11.86 -7.58 -2.51
CA PHE A 114 11.05 -6.80 -1.58
C PHE A 114 10.03 -5.91 -2.33
N SER A 115 10.48 -5.23 -3.39
CA SER A 115 9.58 -4.43 -4.23
C SER A 115 8.53 -5.29 -4.91
N LEU A 116 8.91 -6.45 -5.43
CA LEU A 116 7.97 -7.37 -6.07
C LEU A 116 6.92 -7.90 -5.08
N GLY A 117 7.31 -8.16 -3.83
CA GLY A 117 6.39 -8.54 -2.76
C GLY A 117 5.41 -7.43 -2.43
N ALA A 118 5.89 -6.19 -2.32
CA ALA A 118 5.07 -5.01 -2.10
C ALA A 118 4.07 -4.80 -3.26
N SER A 119 4.55 -4.88 -4.51
CA SER A 119 3.73 -4.76 -5.73
C SER A 119 2.62 -5.81 -5.80
N SER A 120 2.91 -7.04 -5.42
CA SER A 120 1.92 -8.11 -5.43
C SER A 120 0.75 -7.81 -4.50
N ILE A 121 1.02 -7.38 -3.27
CA ILE A 121 -0.03 -7.00 -2.32
C ILE A 121 -0.75 -5.72 -2.76
N ALA A 122 -0.02 -4.72 -3.26
CA ALA A 122 -0.59 -3.47 -3.74
C ALA A 122 -1.57 -3.71 -4.89
N LEU A 123 -1.21 -4.55 -5.86
CA LEU A 123 -2.08 -4.90 -6.98
C LEU A 123 -3.40 -5.50 -6.50
N PHE A 124 -3.34 -6.53 -5.65
CA PHE A 124 -4.55 -7.19 -5.15
C PHE A 124 -5.38 -6.28 -4.25
N ALA A 125 -4.75 -5.50 -3.37
CA ALA A 125 -5.44 -4.56 -2.50
C ALA A 125 -6.13 -3.45 -3.29
N ARG A 126 -5.46 -2.89 -4.30
CA ARG A 126 -6.00 -1.82 -5.14
C ARG A 126 -7.13 -2.31 -6.05
N VAL A 127 -6.95 -3.43 -6.72
CA VAL A 127 -7.98 -4.00 -7.60
C VAL A 127 -9.18 -4.47 -6.78
N GLY A 128 -8.95 -5.23 -5.71
CA GLY A 128 -10.02 -5.70 -4.83
C GLY A 128 -10.75 -4.57 -4.13
N GLY A 129 -10.03 -3.58 -3.60
CA GLY A 129 -10.59 -2.38 -2.99
C GLY A 129 -11.43 -1.57 -3.97
N GLY A 130 -10.92 -1.32 -5.16
CA GLY A 130 -11.63 -0.59 -6.22
C GLY A 130 -12.91 -1.29 -6.69
N ILE A 131 -12.88 -2.62 -6.84
CA ILE A 131 -14.08 -3.40 -7.16
C ILE A 131 -15.11 -3.29 -6.04
N TYR A 132 -14.68 -3.42 -4.78
CA TYR A 132 -15.57 -3.31 -3.63
C TYR A 132 -16.21 -1.92 -3.53
N THR A 133 -15.43 -0.86 -3.66
CA THR A 133 -15.90 0.54 -3.64
C THR A 133 -16.92 0.77 -4.75
N LYS A 134 -16.60 0.37 -5.98
CA LYS A 134 -17.53 0.56 -7.09
C LYS A 134 -18.78 -0.28 -6.99
N ALA A 135 -18.72 -1.47 -6.47
CA ALA A 135 -19.90 -2.30 -6.22
C ALA A 135 -20.81 -1.68 -5.16
N ALA A 136 -20.25 -1.07 -4.10
CA ALA A 136 -21.01 -0.39 -3.07
C ALA A 136 -21.66 0.90 -3.59
N ASP A 137 -20.90 1.76 -4.25
CA ASP A 137 -21.33 3.02 -4.86
C ASP A 137 -22.46 2.80 -5.88
N VAL A 138 -22.22 1.96 -6.89
CA VAL A 138 -23.23 1.66 -7.91
C VAL A 138 -24.46 0.96 -7.30
N GLY A 139 -24.26 0.09 -6.32
CA GLY A 139 -25.36 -0.56 -5.59
C GLY A 139 -26.22 0.45 -4.82
N ALA A 140 -25.58 1.41 -4.14
CA ALA A 140 -26.26 2.49 -3.41
C ALA A 140 -27.08 3.38 -4.38
N ASP A 141 -26.50 3.74 -5.51
CA ASP A 141 -27.15 4.55 -6.53
C ASP A 141 -28.34 3.82 -7.20
N LEU A 142 -28.17 2.57 -7.62
CA LEU A 142 -29.25 1.83 -8.27
C LEU A 142 -30.43 1.59 -7.35
N VAL A 143 -30.20 1.11 -6.14
CA VAL A 143 -31.26 0.80 -5.19
C VAL A 143 -31.88 2.07 -4.60
N GLY A 144 -31.05 3.00 -4.15
CA GLY A 144 -31.52 4.22 -3.50
C GLY A 144 -32.12 5.23 -4.48
N LYS A 145 -31.38 5.60 -5.49
CA LYS A 145 -31.72 6.70 -6.40
C LYS A 145 -32.67 6.28 -7.51
N VAL A 146 -32.44 5.14 -8.14
CA VAL A 146 -33.24 4.71 -9.29
C VAL A 146 -34.49 3.95 -8.86
N GLU A 147 -34.40 2.98 -7.96
CA GLU A 147 -35.55 2.16 -7.56
C GLU A 147 -36.42 2.85 -6.51
N ALA A 148 -35.79 3.39 -5.45
CA ALA A 148 -36.53 3.99 -4.33
C ALA A 148 -36.79 5.49 -4.51
N GLY A 149 -36.18 6.16 -5.48
CA GLY A 149 -36.33 7.61 -5.69
C GLY A 149 -35.80 8.46 -4.54
N ILE A 150 -34.89 7.94 -3.74
CA ILE A 150 -34.28 8.62 -2.60
C ILE A 150 -33.08 9.45 -3.12
N PRO A 151 -32.89 10.70 -2.66
CA PRO A 151 -31.71 11.47 -3.02
C PRO A 151 -30.41 10.75 -2.65
N GLU A 152 -29.35 11.01 -3.40
CA GLU A 152 -27.99 10.54 -3.13
C GLU A 152 -27.57 10.92 -1.68
N ASP A 153 -26.84 10.07 -1.00
CA ASP A 153 -26.39 10.25 0.40
C ASP A 153 -27.50 10.49 1.44
N HIS A 154 -28.72 10.16 1.12
CA HIS A 154 -29.82 10.36 2.04
C HIS A 154 -29.76 9.37 3.22
N PRO A 155 -30.00 9.84 4.47
CA PRO A 155 -29.94 8.96 5.67
C PRO A 155 -30.89 7.76 5.65
N LEU A 156 -31.95 7.81 4.83
CA LEU A 156 -32.89 6.70 4.64
C LEU A 156 -32.38 5.63 3.65
N ASN A 157 -31.30 5.89 2.93
CA ASN A 157 -30.69 4.90 2.06
C ASN A 157 -29.68 4.05 2.85
N PRO A 158 -30.01 2.77 3.16
CA PRO A 158 -29.10 1.92 3.96
C PRO A 158 -27.81 1.60 3.20
N ALA A 159 -27.78 1.72 1.90
CA ALA A 159 -26.60 1.45 1.08
C ALA A 159 -25.54 2.57 1.19
N THR A 160 -25.88 3.77 1.65
CA THR A 160 -24.93 4.85 1.93
C THR A 160 -23.86 4.42 2.94
N ILE A 161 -24.18 3.54 3.91
CA ILE A 161 -23.19 3.01 4.85
C ILE A 161 -22.19 2.11 4.12
N ALA A 162 -22.67 1.27 3.20
CA ALA A 162 -21.81 0.37 2.43
C ALA A 162 -20.88 1.16 1.49
N ASP A 163 -21.38 2.25 0.92
CA ASP A 163 -20.62 3.17 0.08
C ASP A 163 -19.47 3.84 0.86
N ASN A 164 -19.78 4.45 1.99
CA ASN A 164 -18.76 5.06 2.88
C ASN A 164 -17.73 4.02 3.40
N VAL A 165 -18.13 2.77 3.64
CA VAL A 165 -17.20 1.68 3.97
C VAL A 165 -16.33 1.33 2.76
N GLY A 166 -16.91 1.32 1.57
CA GLY A 166 -16.23 1.09 0.31
C GLY A 166 -15.10 2.09 0.08
N ASP A 167 -15.35 3.37 0.28
CA ASP A 167 -14.33 4.43 0.16
C ASP A 167 -13.13 4.17 1.09
N ASN A 168 -13.37 3.77 2.33
CA ASN A 168 -12.26 3.42 3.23
C ASN A 168 -11.47 2.21 2.72
N VAL A 169 -12.13 1.20 2.13
CA VAL A 169 -11.44 0.02 1.59
C VAL A 169 -10.64 0.39 0.34
N GLY A 170 -11.21 1.16 -0.57
CA GLY A 170 -10.54 1.59 -1.81
C GLY A 170 -9.41 2.58 -1.56
N ASP A 171 -9.73 3.68 -0.87
CA ASP A 171 -8.84 4.82 -0.77
C ASP A 171 -7.79 4.66 0.33
N VAL A 172 -8.10 3.99 1.43
CA VAL A 172 -7.14 3.81 2.51
C VAL A 172 -6.36 2.51 2.35
N ALA A 173 -7.02 1.37 2.26
CA ALA A 173 -6.32 0.10 2.17
C ALA A 173 -5.69 -0.10 0.78
N GLY A 174 -6.46 0.14 -0.29
CA GLY A 174 -6.01 -0.04 -1.67
C GLY A 174 -4.93 0.96 -2.07
N MET A 175 -5.22 2.26 -1.95
CA MET A 175 -4.25 3.30 -2.31
C MET A 175 -3.06 3.35 -1.36
N GLY A 176 -3.24 2.99 -0.09
CA GLY A 176 -2.13 2.95 0.86
C GLY A 176 -1.07 1.91 0.53
N ALA A 177 -1.49 0.72 0.09
CA ALA A 177 -0.59 -0.31 -0.39
C ALA A 177 0.12 0.11 -1.70
N ASP A 178 -0.59 0.81 -2.59
CA ASP A 178 -0.06 1.36 -3.84
C ASP A 178 1.00 2.45 -3.59
N LEU A 179 0.78 3.32 -2.61
CA LEU A 179 1.77 4.32 -2.19
C LEU A 179 3.02 3.66 -1.59
N PHE A 180 2.85 2.59 -0.82
CA PHE A 180 3.98 1.82 -0.28
C PHE A 180 4.82 1.22 -1.41
N GLU A 181 4.20 0.58 -2.39
CA GLU A 181 4.87 0.04 -3.57
C GLU A 181 5.65 1.13 -4.32
N SER A 182 4.99 2.25 -4.63
CA SER A 182 5.58 3.36 -5.37
C SER A 182 6.77 3.97 -4.64
N TYR A 183 6.69 4.10 -3.32
CA TYR A 183 7.78 4.60 -2.48
C TYR A 183 8.99 3.65 -2.49
N VAL A 184 8.76 2.36 -2.27
CA VAL A 184 9.78 1.32 -2.30
C VAL A 184 10.44 1.22 -3.68
N GLY A 185 9.63 1.18 -4.73
CA GLY A 185 10.10 1.11 -6.11
C GLY A 185 10.95 2.31 -6.50
N SER A 186 10.61 3.51 -6.02
CA SER A 186 11.39 4.72 -6.26
C SER A 186 12.76 4.66 -5.58
N ILE A 187 12.84 4.19 -4.34
CA ILE A 187 14.11 4.04 -3.62
C ILE A 187 15.03 3.05 -4.34
N ILE A 188 14.52 1.87 -4.71
CA ILE A 188 15.32 0.83 -5.40
C ILE A 188 15.74 1.34 -6.78
N GLY A 189 14.82 1.93 -7.55
CA GLY A 189 15.12 2.46 -8.87
C GLY A 189 16.21 3.53 -8.87
N LEU A 190 16.16 4.47 -7.92
CA LEU A 190 17.20 5.49 -7.75
C LEU A 190 18.54 4.88 -7.32
N SER A 191 18.53 3.87 -6.46
CA SER A 191 19.74 3.17 -6.04
C SER A 191 20.41 2.46 -7.23
N LEU A 192 19.65 1.83 -8.10
CA LEU A 192 20.16 1.15 -9.31
C LEU A 192 20.76 2.12 -10.35
N ILE A 193 20.27 3.38 -10.42
CA ILE A 193 20.79 4.39 -11.34
C ILE A 193 22.15 4.93 -10.86
N HIS A 194 22.37 4.98 -9.55
CA HIS A 194 23.59 5.56 -8.95
C HIS A 194 24.76 4.57 -8.77
N ILE A 195 24.56 3.31 -9.06
CA ILE A 195 25.57 2.26 -9.05
C ILE A 195 25.98 1.91 -10.47
#